data_1b476983d881dcb037858606eb3aeb1a
#
_entry.id   1b476983d881dcb037858606eb3aeb1a
#
_cell.length_a   1.000
_cell.length_b   1.000
_cell.length_c   1.000
_cell.angle_alpha   90.00
_cell.angle_beta   90.00
_cell.angle_gamma   90.00
#
_symmetry.space_group_name_H-M   'P 1'
#
loop_
_entity.id
_entity.type
_entity.pdbx_description
1 polymer ?
#
loop_
_entity_poly.entity_id
_entity_poly.type
_entity_poly.pdbx_seq_one_letter_code
_entity_poly.pdbx_strand_id
1 'polypeptide(L)'
;KLAPEASAGVFGADVAVYFKKNGISAGLSVNNIGSKVKYSETAYSQPAMAKLGAGYDLELGTSTLGFNAEADILFAGGLMAGGGCEYSFKDMVFARAGYHYGNSAYVVPSYASAGIGIKFFGAQLDFAYLFGSDMLANSMLVSIGYSF
;
A
#
# COMPACT_ATOMS: atom_id res chain seq x y z
N LYS A 1 -7.33 -44.58 6.85
CA LYS A 1 -6.16 -43.99 7.54
C LYS A 1 -6.23 -42.48 7.30
N LEU A 2 -6.57 -41.72 8.34
CA LEU A 2 -6.46 -40.26 8.30
C LEU A 2 -4.97 -39.90 8.22
N ALA A 3 -4.62 -39.01 7.30
CA ALA A 3 -3.26 -38.50 7.21
C ALA A 3 -2.93 -37.73 8.52
N PRO A 4 -1.70 -37.80 9.02
CA PRO A 4 -1.34 -37.04 10.21
C PRO A 4 -1.46 -35.55 9.90
N GLU A 5 -2.14 -34.80 10.77
CA GLU A 5 -2.24 -33.36 10.67
C GLU A 5 -0.85 -32.75 10.83
N ALA A 6 -0.28 -32.23 9.74
CA ALA A 6 0.95 -31.49 9.79
C ALA A 6 0.67 -30.06 10.22
N SER A 7 1.01 -29.69 11.44
CA SER A 7 1.00 -28.31 11.90
C SER A 7 2.34 -27.64 11.62
N ALA A 8 2.32 -26.48 10.95
CA ALA A 8 3.51 -25.67 10.75
C ALA A 8 3.36 -24.34 11.51
N GLY A 9 4.33 -24.02 12.37
CA GLY A 9 4.41 -22.73 13.04
C GLY A 9 5.32 -21.78 12.27
N VAL A 10 4.92 -20.51 12.20
CA VAL A 10 5.69 -19.43 11.54
C VAL A 10 5.88 -18.30 12.52
N PHE A 11 7.08 -17.75 12.56
CA PHE A 11 7.39 -16.52 13.28
C PHE A 11 7.79 -15.44 12.27
N GLY A 12 7.18 -14.26 12.38
CA GLY A 12 7.52 -13.07 11.61
C GLY A 12 7.54 -11.84 12.49
N ALA A 13 8.42 -10.90 12.21
CA ALA A 13 8.51 -9.63 12.89
C ALA A 13 8.59 -8.48 11.86
N ASP A 14 7.94 -7.38 12.20
CA ASP A 14 7.96 -6.14 11.45
C ASP A 14 8.50 -5.02 12.34
N VAL A 15 9.34 -4.17 11.76
CA VAL A 15 9.88 -2.99 12.43
C VAL A 15 9.61 -1.78 11.56
N ALA A 16 9.08 -0.72 12.14
CA ALA A 16 8.82 0.52 11.41
C ALA A 16 9.19 1.75 12.25
N VAL A 17 9.68 2.77 11.56
CA VAL A 17 9.92 4.11 12.11
C VAL A 17 9.18 5.12 11.23
N TYR A 18 8.48 6.03 11.88
CA TYR A 18 7.70 7.07 11.20
C TYR A 18 8.00 8.43 11.83
N PHE A 19 8.15 9.43 10.96
CA PHE A 19 8.34 10.82 11.33
C PHE A 19 7.31 11.70 10.62
N LYS A 20 6.72 12.65 11.35
CA LYS A 20 5.84 13.68 10.76
C LYS A 20 6.09 15.03 11.45
N LYS A 21 6.38 16.06 10.65
CA LYS A 21 6.56 17.43 11.14
C LYS A 21 6.32 18.45 10.01
N ASN A 22 5.54 19.50 10.30
CA ASN A 22 5.30 20.64 9.40
C ASN A 22 4.86 20.23 7.98
N GLY A 23 3.92 19.30 7.87
CA GLY A 23 3.45 18.79 6.58
C GLY A 23 4.35 17.72 5.95
N ILE A 24 5.62 17.60 6.38
CA ILE A 24 6.53 16.56 5.89
C ILE A 24 6.31 15.28 6.69
N SER A 25 6.23 14.17 6.00
CA SER A 25 6.21 12.81 6.58
C SER A 25 7.26 11.93 5.92
N ALA A 26 7.85 11.04 6.69
CA ALA A 26 8.77 10.03 6.20
C ALA A 26 8.62 8.76 7.03
N GLY A 27 8.78 7.62 6.41
CA GLY A 27 8.67 6.33 7.06
C GLY A 27 9.63 5.31 6.44
N LEU A 28 10.13 4.44 7.29
CA LEU A 28 10.92 3.28 6.91
C LEU A 28 10.35 2.08 7.65
N SER A 29 10.13 0.99 6.94
CA SER A 29 9.79 -0.29 7.57
C SER A 29 10.54 -1.44 6.96
N VAL A 30 10.78 -2.47 7.77
CA VAL A 30 11.25 -3.78 7.32
C VAL A 30 10.21 -4.79 7.80
N ASN A 31 9.67 -5.53 6.87
CA ASN A 31 8.54 -6.42 7.09
C ASN A 31 8.90 -7.87 6.79
N ASN A 32 8.20 -8.79 7.46
CA ASN A 32 8.35 -10.23 7.29
C ASN A 32 9.78 -10.75 7.59
N ILE A 33 10.43 -10.16 8.59
CA ILE A 33 11.71 -10.69 9.11
C ILE A 33 11.38 -11.94 9.92
N GLY A 34 11.61 -13.15 9.38
CA GLY A 34 11.21 -14.33 10.13
C GLY A 34 11.64 -15.66 9.55
N SER A 35 11.11 -16.72 10.14
CA SER A 35 11.45 -18.09 9.81
C SER A 35 10.77 -18.56 8.52
N LYS A 36 11.40 -19.51 7.86
CA LYS A 36 10.82 -20.18 6.69
C LYS A 36 9.68 -21.10 7.13
N VAL A 37 8.58 -21.07 6.41
CA VAL A 37 7.50 -22.06 6.57
C VAL A 37 7.97 -23.36 5.93
N LYS A 38 8.09 -24.42 6.69
CA LYS A 38 8.31 -25.77 6.16
C LYS A 38 6.97 -26.48 6.03
N TYR A 39 6.53 -26.70 4.82
CA TYR A 39 5.44 -27.62 4.50
C TYR A 39 6.04 -28.90 3.92
N SER A 40 5.99 -29.97 4.66
CA SER A 40 6.63 -31.26 4.28
C SER A 40 8.13 -31.07 4.00
N GLU A 41 8.62 -31.32 2.80
CA GLU A 41 10.03 -31.20 2.41
C GLU A 41 10.38 -29.85 1.77
N THR A 42 9.41 -28.99 1.48
CA THR A 42 9.64 -27.71 0.80
C THR A 42 9.54 -26.55 1.79
N ALA A 43 10.62 -25.78 1.92
CA ALA A 43 10.66 -24.60 2.76
C ALA A 43 10.29 -23.35 1.93
N TYR A 44 9.20 -22.69 2.29
CA TYR A 44 8.80 -21.42 1.71
C TYR A 44 9.27 -20.28 2.61
N SER A 45 10.04 -19.36 2.06
CA SER A 45 10.43 -18.13 2.75
C SER A 45 9.34 -17.09 2.56
N GLN A 46 8.86 -16.48 3.65
CA GLN A 46 8.07 -15.26 3.49
C GLN A 46 8.96 -14.19 2.85
N PRO A 47 8.51 -13.48 1.82
CA PRO A 47 9.33 -12.47 1.19
C PRO A 47 9.49 -11.28 2.16
N ALA A 48 10.66 -11.21 2.79
CA ALA A 48 11.02 -10.03 3.57
C ALA A 48 11.20 -8.84 2.62
N MET A 49 10.72 -7.67 3.05
CA MET A 49 10.79 -6.45 2.27
C MET A 49 11.16 -5.25 3.13
N ALA A 50 11.87 -4.30 2.54
CA ALA A 50 12.06 -2.97 3.09
C ALA A 50 11.21 -1.97 2.32
N LYS A 51 10.53 -1.07 3.04
CA LYS A 51 9.72 0.00 2.49
C LYS A 51 10.24 1.34 2.96
N LEU A 52 10.38 2.27 2.05
CA LEU A 52 10.72 3.67 2.31
C LEU A 52 9.60 4.53 1.74
N GLY A 53 9.02 5.40 2.56
CA GLY A 53 7.97 6.33 2.15
C GLY A 53 8.28 7.75 2.57
N ALA A 54 7.85 8.71 1.76
CA ALA A 54 7.88 10.12 2.07
C ALA A 54 6.60 10.79 1.58
N GLY A 55 6.18 11.85 2.27
CA GLY A 55 5.01 12.63 1.90
C GLY A 55 5.16 14.08 2.29
N TYR A 56 4.37 14.91 1.64
CA TYR A 56 4.27 16.33 1.93
C TYR A 56 2.83 16.81 1.77
N ASP A 57 2.31 17.44 2.80
CA ASP A 57 0.97 18.03 2.83
C ASP A 57 1.11 19.55 2.79
N LEU A 58 0.59 20.16 1.73
CA LEU A 58 0.52 21.61 1.54
C LEU A 58 -0.89 22.11 1.90
N GLU A 59 -0.99 22.88 2.97
CA GLU A 59 -2.25 23.48 3.40
C GLU A 59 -2.53 24.77 2.60
N LEU A 60 -3.66 24.83 1.92
CA LEU A 60 -4.11 25.93 1.10
C LEU A 60 -5.44 26.51 1.63
N GLY A 61 -5.40 26.98 2.88
CA GLY A 61 -6.59 27.48 3.56
C GLY A 61 -7.61 26.39 3.86
N THR A 62 -8.67 26.30 3.10
CA THR A 62 -9.72 25.27 3.27
C THR A 62 -9.45 23.99 2.47
N SER A 63 -8.34 23.93 1.77
CA SER A 63 -7.93 22.79 0.93
C SER A 63 -6.56 22.30 1.36
N THR A 64 -6.30 21.04 1.12
CA THR A 64 -4.95 20.44 1.29
C THR A 64 -4.55 19.71 0.02
N LEU A 65 -3.32 19.89 -0.40
CA LEU A 65 -2.71 19.14 -1.48
C LEU A 65 -1.60 18.27 -0.91
N GLY A 66 -1.83 16.97 -0.87
CA GLY A 66 -0.89 15.96 -0.39
C GLY A 66 -0.13 15.30 -1.54
N PHE A 67 1.14 15.07 -1.33
CA PHE A 67 1.99 14.27 -2.21
C PHE A 67 2.58 13.13 -1.41
N ASN A 68 2.71 11.97 -2.03
CA ASN A 68 3.40 10.83 -1.43
C ASN A 68 4.23 10.09 -2.47
N ALA A 69 5.28 9.47 -2.00
CA ALA A 69 6.11 8.55 -2.78
C ALA A 69 6.59 7.42 -1.87
N GLU A 70 6.68 6.22 -2.42
CA GLU A 70 7.19 5.04 -1.74
C GLU A 70 8.07 4.20 -2.66
N ALA A 71 8.98 3.48 -2.06
CA ALA A 71 9.79 2.47 -2.72
C ALA A 71 9.86 1.22 -1.83
N ASP A 72 9.60 0.08 -2.42
CA ASP A 72 9.58 -1.23 -1.76
C ASP A 72 10.62 -2.14 -2.41
N ILE A 73 11.51 -2.67 -1.61
CA ILE A 73 12.57 -3.59 -2.05
C ILE A 73 12.26 -4.97 -1.45
N LEU A 74 11.96 -5.93 -2.31
CA LEU A 74 11.82 -7.33 -1.93
C LEU A 74 13.21 -7.98 -1.88
N PHE A 75 13.58 -8.56 -0.73
CA PHE A 75 14.88 -9.24 -0.60
C PHE A 75 14.97 -10.53 -1.43
N ALA A 76 13.82 -11.08 -1.86
CA ALA A 76 13.76 -12.19 -2.81
C ALA A 76 14.02 -11.77 -4.28
N GLY A 77 14.21 -10.48 -4.52
CA GLY A 77 14.37 -9.88 -5.84
C GLY A 77 13.09 -9.22 -6.33
N GLY A 78 13.14 -7.90 -6.52
CA GLY A 78 12.04 -7.09 -7.04
C GLY A 78 12.05 -5.71 -6.41
N LEU A 79 11.77 -4.71 -7.22
CA LEU A 79 11.62 -3.33 -6.83
C LEU A 79 10.22 -2.87 -7.24
N MET A 80 9.53 -2.27 -6.30
CA MET A 80 8.31 -1.51 -6.55
C MET A 80 8.56 -0.07 -6.15
N ALA A 81 7.95 0.85 -6.87
CA ALA A 81 7.96 2.25 -6.50
C ALA A 81 6.59 2.85 -6.83
N GLY A 82 6.14 3.75 -6.02
CA GLY A 82 4.85 4.40 -6.23
C GLY A 82 4.90 5.86 -5.84
N GLY A 83 3.98 6.62 -6.40
CA GLY A 83 3.78 7.99 -6.01
C GLY A 83 2.36 8.43 -6.34
N GLY A 84 1.88 9.39 -5.58
CA GLY A 84 0.54 9.91 -5.78
C GLY A 84 0.37 11.30 -5.24
N CYS A 85 -0.74 11.89 -5.62
CA CYS A 85 -1.21 13.15 -5.07
C CYS A 85 -2.70 13.03 -4.69
N GLU A 86 -3.06 13.77 -3.67
CA GLU A 86 -4.43 13.90 -3.20
C GLU A 86 -4.74 15.39 -3.01
N TYR A 87 -5.84 15.81 -3.58
CA TYR A 87 -6.44 17.11 -3.29
C TYR A 87 -7.67 16.90 -2.43
N SER A 88 -7.72 17.55 -1.27
CA SER A 88 -8.88 17.56 -0.41
C SER A 88 -9.44 18.98 -0.26
N PHE A 89 -10.75 19.09 -0.35
CA PHE A 89 -11.48 20.34 -0.15
C PHE A 89 -12.39 20.23 1.08
N LYS A 90 -12.14 21.05 2.09
CA LYS A 90 -12.88 21.11 3.36
C LYS A 90 -12.99 19.75 4.08
N ASP A 91 -12.06 18.84 3.85
CA ASP A 91 -12.10 17.45 4.33
C ASP A 91 -13.40 16.70 3.96
N MET A 92 -14.09 17.18 2.92
CA MET A 92 -15.37 16.63 2.45
C MET A 92 -15.27 16.00 1.07
N VAL A 93 -14.45 16.57 0.17
CA VAL A 93 -14.28 16.08 -1.21
C VAL A 93 -12.81 15.78 -1.42
N PHE A 94 -12.53 14.62 -1.97
CA PHE A 94 -11.18 14.13 -2.25
C PHE A 94 -11.04 13.76 -3.72
N ALA A 95 -9.94 14.15 -4.33
CA ALA A 95 -9.54 13.69 -5.65
C ALA A 95 -8.10 13.15 -5.54
N ARG A 96 -7.87 11.94 -6.05
CA ARG A 96 -6.61 11.23 -5.92
C ARG A 96 -6.12 10.74 -7.26
N ALA A 97 -4.82 10.81 -7.47
CA ALA A 97 -4.17 10.19 -8.62
C ALA A 97 -2.84 9.57 -8.18
N GLY A 98 -2.49 8.44 -8.75
CA GLY A 98 -1.27 7.74 -8.39
C GLY A 98 -0.75 6.87 -9.52
N TYR A 99 0.51 6.52 -9.41
CA TYR A 99 1.18 5.58 -10.29
C TYR A 99 2.01 4.61 -9.47
N HIS A 100 1.92 3.35 -9.82
CA HIS A 100 2.70 2.26 -9.25
C HIS A 100 3.57 1.64 -10.33
N TYR A 101 4.85 1.47 -10.03
CA TYR A 101 5.84 0.82 -10.86
C TYR A 101 6.29 -0.50 -10.23
N GLY A 102 6.28 -1.57 -11.01
CA GLY A 102 6.82 -2.87 -10.61
C GLY A 102 7.70 -3.44 -11.74
N ASN A 103 8.91 -3.90 -11.39
CA ASN A 103 9.91 -4.30 -12.37
C ASN A 103 10.17 -5.80 -12.46
N SER A 104 9.38 -6.64 -11.80
CA SER A 104 9.64 -8.08 -11.72
C SER A 104 8.35 -8.90 -11.79
N ALA A 105 8.45 -10.13 -12.29
CA ALA A 105 7.34 -11.09 -12.26
C ALA A 105 6.89 -11.48 -10.83
N TYR A 106 7.68 -11.15 -9.81
CA TYR A 106 7.37 -11.41 -8.40
C TYR A 106 6.65 -10.24 -7.69
N VAL A 107 6.42 -9.14 -8.39
CA VAL A 107 5.77 -7.95 -7.86
C VAL A 107 4.54 -7.58 -8.69
N VAL A 108 3.69 -6.73 -8.12
CA VAL A 108 2.50 -6.22 -8.83
C VAL A 108 2.94 -5.43 -10.06
N PRO A 109 2.40 -5.71 -11.24
CA PRO A 109 2.70 -4.95 -12.46
C PRO A 109 2.40 -3.46 -12.32
N SER A 110 3.03 -2.64 -13.16
CA SER A 110 2.81 -1.20 -13.16
C SER A 110 1.37 -0.84 -13.51
N TYR A 111 0.79 0.10 -12.80
CA TYR A 111 -0.55 0.62 -13.07
C TYR A 111 -0.65 2.10 -12.66
N ALA A 112 -1.57 2.81 -13.29
CA ALA A 112 -2.01 4.12 -12.84
C ALA A 112 -3.35 3.99 -12.09
N SER A 113 -3.65 4.91 -11.20
CA SER A 113 -4.91 4.96 -10.48
C SER A 113 -5.44 6.38 -10.41
N ALA A 114 -6.76 6.51 -10.45
CA ALA A 114 -7.45 7.75 -10.16
C ALA A 114 -8.65 7.45 -9.27
N GLY A 115 -8.97 8.36 -8.36
CA GLY A 115 -10.08 8.16 -7.44
C GLY A 115 -10.70 9.47 -6.99
N ILE A 116 -11.94 9.38 -6.57
CA ILE A 116 -12.68 10.47 -5.93
C ILE A 116 -13.33 9.95 -4.66
N GLY A 117 -13.44 10.80 -3.66
CA GLY A 117 -14.09 10.48 -2.39
C GLY A 117 -14.93 11.64 -1.91
N ILE A 118 -16.00 11.32 -1.21
CA ILE A 118 -16.82 12.29 -0.48
C ILE A 118 -16.99 11.82 0.97
N LYS A 119 -16.89 12.78 1.89
CA LYS A 119 -17.11 12.54 3.32
C LYS A 119 -18.16 13.51 3.82
N PHE A 120 -19.20 12.99 4.46
CA PHE A 120 -20.32 13.79 4.95
C PHE A 120 -20.92 13.15 6.20
N PHE A 121 -21.04 13.89 7.31
CA PHE A 121 -21.57 13.42 8.60
C PHE A 121 -21.00 12.09 9.10
N GLY A 122 -19.68 11.90 8.98
CA GLY A 122 -19.03 10.65 9.40
C GLY A 122 -19.12 9.51 8.38
N ALA A 123 -19.98 9.60 7.37
CA ALA A 123 -20.00 8.68 6.25
C ALA A 123 -18.98 9.09 5.19
N GLN A 124 -18.25 8.12 4.66
CA GLN A 124 -17.30 8.31 3.56
C GLN A 124 -17.60 7.32 2.45
N LEU A 125 -17.64 7.81 1.23
CA LEU A 125 -17.77 7.02 0.02
C LEU A 125 -16.57 7.32 -0.88
N ASP A 126 -15.82 6.31 -1.25
CA ASP A 126 -14.69 6.41 -2.16
C ASP A 126 -14.93 5.55 -3.41
N PHE A 127 -14.54 6.09 -4.53
CA PHE A 127 -14.51 5.42 -5.82
C PHE A 127 -13.10 5.53 -6.38
N ALA A 128 -12.54 4.42 -6.82
CA ALA A 128 -11.24 4.37 -7.46
C ALA A 128 -11.27 3.50 -8.71
N TYR A 129 -10.52 3.92 -9.71
CA TYR A 129 -10.32 3.20 -10.95
C TYR A 129 -8.83 2.97 -11.20
N LEU A 130 -8.47 1.74 -11.49
CA LEU A 130 -7.11 1.32 -11.79
C LEU A 130 -7.00 1.09 -13.30
N PHE A 131 -6.04 1.79 -13.90
CA PHE A 131 -5.64 1.62 -15.30
C PHE A 131 -4.46 0.65 -15.30
N GLY A 132 -4.75 -0.63 -15.41
CA GLY A 132 -3.71 -1.68 -15.35
C GLY A 132 -3.12 -2.02 -16.70
N SER A 133 -1.99 -2.72 -16.69
CA SER A 133 -1.47 -3.46 -17.84
C SER A 133 -2.30 -4.74 -18.09
N ASP A 134 -2.01 -5.47 -19.16
CA ASP A 134 -2.76 -6.65 -19.61
C ASP A 134 -3.03 -7.72 -18.54
N MET A 135 -2.27 -7.73 -17.44
CA MET A 135 -2.46 -8.64 -16.30
C MET A 135 -3.44 -8.12 -15.23
N LEU A 136 -3.57 -6.82 -15.09
CA LEU A 136 -4.52 -6.17 -14.19
C LEU A 136 -5.61 -5.55 -15.08
N ALA A 137 -6.54 -6.37 -15.56
CA ALA A 137 -7.73 -5.85 -16.24
C ALA A 137 -8.29 -4.67 -15.45
N ASN A 138 -8.61 -3.58 -16.14
CA ASN A 138 -9.16 -2.36 -15.53
C ASN A 138 -10.08 -2.68 -14.37
N SER A 139 -9.68 -2.27 -13.17
CA SER A 139 -10.40 -2.62 -11.94
C SER A 139 -11.03 -1.38 -11.34
N MET A 140 -12.25 -1.55 -10.88
CA MET A 140 -13.03 -0.51 -10.20
C MET A 140 -13.21 -0.90 -8.74
N LEU A 141 -12.93 0.03 -7.85
CA LEU A 141 -13.07 -0.15 -6.41
C LEU A 141 -14.08 0.86 -5.87
N VAL A 142 -14.99 0.38 -5.05
CA VAL A 142 -15.91 1.24 -4.29
C VAL A 142 -15.78 0.87 -2.82
N SER A 143 -15.58 1.86 -1.96
CA SER A 143 -15.55 1.64 -0.52
C SER A 143 -16.50 2.59 0.19
N ILE A 144 -17.10 2.08 1.26
CA ILE A 144 -17.99 2.85 2.14
C ILE A 144 -17.46 2.69 3.56
N GLY A 145 -17.25 3.81 4.24
CA GLY A 145 -16.82 3.86 5.62
C GLY A 145 -17.73 4.74 6.45
N TYR A 146 -17.78 4.48 7.75
CA TYR A 146 -18.46 5.35 8.71
C TYR A 146 -17.57 5.51 9.95
N SER A 147 -17.39 6.77 10.37
CA SER A 147 -16.64 7.14 11.57
C SER A 147 -17.56 7.87 12.53
N PHE A 148 -17.70 7.40 13.75
CA PHE A 148 -18.50 7.94 14.85
C PHE A 148 -17.60 8.50 15.97
#